data_fe2a87704f0e1f6eed8849ef2f3f928f
#
_entry.id   fe2a87704f0e1f6eed8849ef2f3f928f
#
_cell.length_a   1.000
_cell.length_b   1.000
_cell.length_c   1.000
_cell.angle_alpha   90.00
_cell.angle_beta   90.00
_cell.angle_gamma   90.00
#
_symmetry.space_group_name_H-M   'P 1'
#
loop_
_entity.id
_entity.type
_entity.pdbx_description
1 polymer ?
#
loop_
_entity_poly.entity_id
_entity_poly.type
_entity_poly.pdbx_seq_one_letter_code
_entity_poly.pdbx_strand_id
1 'polypeptide(L)'
;MRLPAALLLALGICAHAPAQVDPEVARAIETTKAIDNHAHPHRYVAEGQKPDDEYDALPCDTLDQAPGPARTRLENPEWVAAWRALYGYQYSDAAPAHVKELIAAKQRAIREHGVGYPAWVLDKMGTETIFANRVALGPGLEAPRFRWVSFVDALIMPLNNASEKRRNSDYQWFYSHVDTLLKRYLAEAHLEAAPASLQEYVANVLMPTIRRQKQQGAVALKFEAAYLRPLDFNPVAEADAAAAYARYIHGGEPPEADYRKLQDFLFRQIALEAGRLGLAIHIHSAPGCGDYFLERGANPTLLEGAFNDPALRKTNFVIIHGGWPYTKEVAALFQKPNVYADFSFTDLALYPRALAGVLRDWLESYPEKVLFGTDASPGPPELSWEETGWLAARTARQALGIALTSMIKDGEISRDRAIEIARMVLRENAVKLYGFKS
;
A
#
# COMPACT_ATOMS: atom_id res chain seq x y z
N MET A 1 -71.14 17.38 -27.73
CA MET A 1 -70.27 17.37 -26.54
C MET A 1 -69.33 16.14 -26.64
N ARG A 2 -68.07 16.35 -26.94
CA ARG A 2 -67.05 15.29 -26.98
C ARG A 2 -66.08 15.52 -25.79
N LEU A 3 -65.95 14.54 -24.87
CA LEU A 3 -65.04 14.56 -23.77
C LEU A 3 -63.63 14.18 -24.28
N PRO A 4 -62.56 14.83 -23.81
CA PRO A 4 -61.21 14.42 -24.13
C PRO A 4 -60.77 13.24 -23.28
N ALA A 5 -60.13 12.24 -23.91
CA ALA A 5 -59.50 11.14 -23.26
C ALA A 5 -58.21 11.63 -22.58
N ALA A 6 -58.11 11.46 -21.25
CA ALA A 6 -56.90 11.73 -20.49
C ALA A 6 -55.90 10.57 -20.68
N LEU A 7 -54.76 10.87 -21.27
CA LEU A 7 -53.62 9.93 -21.40
C LEU A 7 -52.85 9.91 -20.08
N LEU A 8 -53.00 8.84 -19.31
CA LEU A 8 -52.20 8.59 -18.11
C LEU A 8 -50.81 8.11 -18.53
N LEU A 9 -49.80 8.99 -18.46
CA LEU A 9 -48.39 8.62 -18.55
C LEU A 9 -47.99 7.92 -17.24
N ALA A 10 -47.85 6.60 -17.27
CA ALA A 10 -47.24 5.86 -16.20
C ALA A 10 -45.73 6.11 -16.22
N LEU A 11 -45.23 7.01 -15.38
CA LEU A 11 -43.83 7.15 -15.05
C LEU A 11 -43.40 5.90 -14.26
N GLY A 12 -42.82 4.93 -14.98
CA GLY A 12 -42.14 3.79 -14.37
C GLY A 12 -40.94 4.30 -13.60
N ILE A 13 -41.06 4.37 -12.28
CA ILE A 13 -39.89 4.54 -11.39
C ILE A 13 -39.06 3.26 -11.51
N CYS A 14 -38.01 3.27 -12.35
CA CYS A 14 -36.98 2.27 -12.32
C CYS A 14 -36.29 2.36 -10.95
N ALA A 15 -36.79 1.65 -9.96
CA ALA A 15 -36.03 1.37 -8.76
C ALA A 15 -34.75 0.63 -9.21
N HIS A 16 -33.60 1.29 -9.15
CA HIS A 16 -32.32 0.64 -9.37
C HIS A 16 -32.14 -0.35 -8.22
N ALA A 17 -32.47 -1.62 -8.46
CA ALA A 17 -32.04 -2.69 -7.58
C ALA A 17 -30.50 -2.66 -7.48
N PRO A 18 -29.92 -2.88 -6.29
CA PRO A 18 -28.47 -3.01 -6.19
C PRO A 18 -27.99 -4.05 -7.22
N ALA A 19 -26.92 -3.74 -7.94
CA ALA A 19 -26.39 -4.63 -8.97
C ALA A 19 -26.17 -6.02 -8.35
N GLN A 20 -27.03 -6.97 -8.71
CA GLN A 20 -26.99 -8.32 -8.14
C GLN A 20 -25.74 -9.01 -8.67
N VAL A 21 -24.78 -9.29 -7.79
CA VAL A 21 -23.58 -10.04 -8.11
C VAL A 21 -23.97 -11.47 -8.46
N ASP A 22 -23.33 -12.05 -9.49
CA ASP A 22 -23.53 -13.46 -9.85
C ASP A 22 -23.24 -14.36 -8.64
N PRO A 23 -24.14 -15.27 -8.26
CA PRO A 23 -24.00 -16.01 -7.00
C PRO A 23 -22.78 -16.94 -6.94
N GLU A 24 -22.33 -17.49 -8.07
CA GLU A 24 -21.15 -18.36 -8.11
C GLU A 24 -19.87 -17.54 -7.99
N VAL A 25 -19.81 -16.39 -8.65
CA VAL A 25 -18.71 -15.41 -8.49
C VAL A 25 -18.64 -14.91 -7.04
N ALA A 26 -19.79 -14.54 -6.44
CA ALA A 26 -19.86 -14.12 -5.04
C ALA A 26 -19.31 -15.20 -4.10
N ARG A 27 -19.73 -16.46 -4.29
CA ARG A 27 -19.23 -17.59 -3.50
C ARG A 27 -17.73 -17.78 -3.65
N ALA A 28 -17.20 -17.70 -4.89
CA ALA A 28 -15.76 -17.84 -5.13
C ALA A 28 -14.96 -16.74 -4.43
N ILE A 29 -15.43 -15.49 -4.49
CA ILE A 29 -14.82 -14.34 -3.81
C ILE A 29 -14.85 -14.54 -2.29
N GLU A 30 -15.98 -14.96 -1.72
CA GLU A 30 -16.14 -15.11 -0.28
C GLU A 30 -15.27 -16.24 0.28
N THR A 31 -15.17 -17.36 -0.43
CA THR A 31 -14.41 -18.53 0.03
C THR A 31 -12.90 -18.43 -0.22
N THR A 32 -12.45 -17.52 -1.09
CA THR A 32 -11.03 -17.32 -1.34
C THR A 32 -10.39 -16.51 -0.21
N LYS A 33 -9.49 -17.14 0.53
CA LYS A 33 -8.63 -16.45 1.50
C LYS A 33 -7.64 -15.58 0.75
N ALA A 34 -7.65 -14.27 1.02
CA ALA A 34 -6.83 -13.32 0.27
C ALA A 34 -5.39 -13.26 0.75
N ILE A 35 -4.48 -12.89 -0.14
CA ILE A 35 -3.15 -12.38 0.20
C ILE A 35 -3.19 -10.86 0.02
N ASP A 36 -3.03 -10.16 1.12
CA ASP A 36 -3.01 -8.70 1.17
C ASP A 36 -1.60 -8.20 0.87
N ASN A 37 -1.45 -7.54 -0.27
CA ASN A 37 -0.15 -7.12 -0.79
C ASN A 37 0.44 -5.90 -0.06
N HIS A 38 -0.37 -5.15 0.69
CA HIS A 38 0.07 -3.90 1.31
C HIS A 38 -0.77 -3.51 2.51
N ALA A 39 -0.15 -3.50 3.69
CA ALA A 39 -0.74 -3.03 4.93
C ALA A 39 0.34 -2.68 5.98
N HIS A 40 -0.04 -1.91 7.00
CA HIS A 40 0.78 -1.47 8.14
C HIS A 40 0.22 -1.99 9.48
N PRO A 41 0.16 -3.31 9.70
CA PRO A 41 -0.42 -3.88 10.92
C PRO A 41 0.43 -3.55 12.14
N HIS A 42 -0.20 -3.27 13.28
CA HIS A 42 0.49 -3.20 14.56
C HIS A 42 0.90 -4.60 15.07
N ARG A 43 2.11 -4.67 15.65
CA ARG A 43 2.52 -5.83 16.43
C ARG A 43 1.71 -5.93 17.73
N TYR A 44 1.65 -7.11 18.32
CA TYR A 44 1.14 -7.24 19.67
C TYR A 44 2.01 -6.48 20.68
N VAL A 45 1.37 -5.69 21.52
CA VAL A 45 1.99 -4.95 22.62
C VAL A 45 1.34 -5.40 23.93
N ALA A 46 2.13 -6.04 24.79
CA ALA A 46 1.66 -6.43 26.12
C ALA A 46 1.48 -5.21 27.02
N GLU A 47 0.61 -5.34 28.03
CA GLU A 47 0.36 -4.26 28.99
C GLU A 47 1.67 -3.79 29.67
N GLY A 48 1.88 -2.48 29.71
CA GLY A 48 3.10 -1.86 30.29
C GLY A 48 4.32 -1.87 29.37
N GLN A 49 4.26 -2.44 28.19
CA GLN A 49 5.33 -2.33 27.19
C GLN A 49 5.25 -1.03 26.38
N LYS A 50 6.39 -0.67 25.77
CA LYS A 50 6.46 0.47 24.85
C LYS A 50 5.48 0.25 23.67
N PRO A 51 4.70 1.27 23.29
CA PRO A 51 3.86 1.23 22.08
C PRO A 51 4.65 0.81 20.84
N ASP A 52 3.95 0.34 19.83
CA ASP A 52 4.54 0.01 18.54
C ASP A 52 4.88 1.31 17.79
N ASP A 53 6.14 1.51 17.48
CA ASP A 53 6.67 2.68 16.76
C ASP A 53 7.45 2.26 15.50
N GLU A 54 7.35 0.99 15.11
CA GLU A 54 8.04 0.43 13.94
C GLU A 54 7.06 -0.01 12.83
N TYR A 55 5.79 0.42 12.93
CA TYR A 55 4.74 0.06 11.97
C TYR A 55 4.88 0.77 10.62
N ASP A 56 5.68 1.83 10.55
CA ASP A 56 5.93 2.56 9.31
C ASP A 56 7.30 3.25 9.36
N ALA A 57 7.87 3.57 8.19
CA ALA A 57 9.07 4.39 8.08
C ALA A 57 8.72 5.88 7.99
N LEU A 58 7.59 6.23 7.38
CA LEU A 58 7.10 7.61 7.21
C LEU A 58 5.64 7.71 7.69
N PRO A 59 5.40 7.59 9.00
CA PRO A 59 4.06 7.42 9.54
C PRO A 59 3.19 8.67 9.35
N CYS A 60 2.07 8.49 8.65
CA CYS A 60 1.12 9.55 8.30
C CYS A 60 0.46 10.23 9.50
N ASP A 61 0.33 9.55 10.62
CA ASP A 61 -0.25 10.09 11.87
C ASP A 61 0.67 11.11 12.57
N THR A 62 1.91 11.29 12.08
CA THR A 62 2.81 12.35 12.51
C THR A 62 2.58 13.69 11.80
N LEU A 63 1.73 13.72 10.79
CA LEU A 63 1.39 14.92 10.03
C LEU A 63 0.13 15.58 10.59
N ASP A 64 0.10 16.91 10.57
CA ASP A 64 -1.14 17.66 10.71
C ASP A 64 -1.98 17.44 9.44
N GLN A 65 -3.19 16.94 9.60
CA GLN A 65 -4.05 16.59 8.47
C GLN A 65 -5.45 17.19 8.65
N ALA A 66 -5.99 17.76 7.58
CA ALA A 66 -7.41 18.02 7.47
C ALA A 66 -8.19 16.69 7.49
N PRO A 67 -9.49 16.72 7.79
CA PRO A 67 -10.31 15.52 7.72
C PRO A 67 -10.19 14.86 6.33
N GLY A 68 -9.78 13.60 6.31
CA GLY A 68 -9.65 12.80 5.09
C GLY A 68 -10.96 12.68 4.28
N PRO A 69 -10.99 11.84 3.24
CA PRO A 69 -12.20 11.59 2.45
C PRO A 69 -13.40 11.25 3.34
N ALA A 70 -14.60 11.68 2.96
CA ALA A 70 -15.80 11.49 3.78
C ALA A 70 -16.01 10.03 4.23
N ARG A 71 -15.57 9.08 3.42
CA ARG A 71 -15.68 7.65 3.72
C ARG A 71 -14.77 7.18 4.84
N THR A 72 -13.61 7.81 5.02
CA THR A 72 -12.66 7.45 6.08
C THR A 72 -12.92 8.15 7.41
N ARG A 73 -13.87 9.09 7.46
CA ARG A 73 -14.23 9.81 8.68
C ARG A 73 -15.07 8.95 9.61
N LEU A 74 -15.01 9.25 10.91
CA LEU A 74 -15.71 8.51 11.97
C LEU A 74 -17.24 8.45 11.76
N GLU A 75 -17.81 9.46 11.11
CA GLU A 75 -19.25 9.56 10.84
C GLU A 75 -19.73 8.60 9.74
N ASN A 76 -18.84 7.94 9.03
CA ASN A 76 -19.22 6.97 8.00
C ASN A 76 -19.93 5.76 8.66
N PRO A 77 -21.20 5.46 8.30
CA PRO A 77 -21.95 4.38 8.90
C PRO A 77 -21.40 2.97 8.60
N GLU A 78 -20.50 2.84 7.63
CA GLU A 78 -19.86 1.55 7.32
C GLU A 78 -18.95 1.08 8.47
N TRP A 79 -18.42 1.98 9.32
CA TRP A 79 -17.62 1.63 10.48
C TRP A 79 -18.41 0.81 11.51
N VAL A 80 -19.70 1.09 11.68
CA VAL A 80 -20.57 0.28 12.55
C VAL A 80 -20.57 -1.19 12.13
N ALA A 81 -20.53 -1.48 10.84
CA ALA A 81 -20.45 -2.84 10.33
C ALA A 81 -19.08 -3.49 10.64
N ALA A 82 -17.98 -2.76 10.56
CA ALA A 82 -16.64 -3.22 10.95
C ALA A 82 -16.59 -3.53 12.45
N TRP A 83 -17.01 -2.61 13.30
CA TRP A 83 -17.05 -2.79 14.75
C TRP A 83 -17.91 -3.97 15.19
N ARG A 84 -19.04 -4.18 14.50
CA ARG A 84 -19.94 -5.32 14.75
C ARG A 84 -19.27 -6.64 14.37
N ALA A 85 -18.60 -6.70 13.24
CA ALA A 85 -17.91 -7.90 12.77
C ALA A 85 -16.68 -8.26 13.62
N LEU A 86 -15.93 -7.25 14.04
CA LEU A 86 -14.70 -7.42 14.82
C LEU A 86 -15.00 -7.66 16.29
N TYR A 87 -15.84 -6.83 16.90
CA TYR A 87 -15.98 -6.77 18.37
C TYR A 87 -17.39 -6.98 18.89
N GLY A 88 -18.35 -7.30 18.02
CA GLY A 88 -19.74 -7.51 18.44
C GLY A 88 -20.47 -6.24 18.88
N TYR A 89 -20.09 -5.08 18.31
CA TYR A 89 -20.70 -3.78 18.63
C TYR A 89 -22.22 -3.79 18.48
N GLN A 90 -22.95 -3.34 19.50
CA GLN A 90 -24.41 -3.47 19.56
C GLN A 90 -25.17 -2.24 19.10
N TYR A 91 -24.50 -1.09 18.95
CA TYR A 91 -25.14 0.17 18.62
C TYR A 91 -25.13 0.42 17.09
N SER A 92 -25.86 1.47 16.65
CA SER A 92 -25.96 1.87 15.26
C SER A 92 -25.34 3.25 14.98
N ASP A 93 -24.63 3.82 15.94
CA ASP A 93 -24.05 5.16 15.91
C ASP A 93 -22.63 5.16 16.51
N ALA A 94 -21.97 6.31 16.46
CA ALA A 94 -20.66 6.57 17.04
C ALA A 94 -20.73 7.57 18.21
N ALA A 95 -21.80 7.54 19.01
CA ALA A 95 -21.89 8.42 20.18
C ALA A 95 -20.73 8.16 21.15
N PRO A 96 -20.17 9.20 21.80
CA PRO A 96 -18.96 9.06 22.65
C PRO A 96 -19.06 7.98 23.73
N ALA A 97 -20.24 7.77 24.32
CA ALA A 97 -20.47 6.72 25.30
C ALA A 97 -20.35 5.32 24.68
N HIS A 98 -20.90 5.14 23.47
CA HIS A 98 -20.86 3.87 22.75
C HIS A 98 -19.47 3.56 22.21
N VAL A 99 -18.74 4.57 21.71
CA VAL A 99 -17.33 4.44 21.29
C VAL A 99 -16.44 4.01 22.47
N LYS A 100 -16.71 4.52 23.68
CA LYS A 100 -16.00 4.06 24.88
C LYS A 100 -16.20 2.55 25.14
N GLU A 101 -17.40 2.03 24.93
CA GLU A 101 -17.67 0.60 25.05
C GLU A 101 -16.99 -0.21 23.93
N LEU A 102 -16.96 0.32 22.71
CA LEU A 102 -16.19 -0.26 21.59
C LEU A 102 -14.72 -0.43 21.97
N ILE A 103 -14.07 0.65 22.43
CA ILE A 103 -12.66 0.61 22.83
C ILE A 103 -12.43 -0.43 23.93
N ALA A 104 -13.35 -0.50 24.92
CA ALA A 104 -13.28 -1.52 25.95
C ALA A 104 -13.43 -2.95 25.40
N ALA A 105 -14.28 -3.16 24.38
CA ALA A 105 -14.43 -4.44 23.70
C ALA A 105 -13.17 -4.83 22.91
N LYS A 106 -12.58 -3.88 22.19
CA LYS A 106 -11.30 -4.04 21.49
C LYS A 106 -10.18 -4.45 22.45
N GLN A 107 -10.06 -3.75 23.58
CA GLN A 107 -9.08 -4.08 24.62
C GLN A 107 -9.31 -5.49 25.24
N ARG A 108 -10.55 -5.92 25.39
CA ARG A 108 -10.85 -7.31 25.81
C ARG A 108 -10.38 -8.32 24.78
N ALA A 109 -10.67 -8.09 23.49
CA ALA A 109 -10.23 -8.97 22.41
C ALA A 109 -8.69 -9.07 22.35
N ILE A 110 -7.97 -7.94 22.50
CA ILE A 110 -6.49 -7.92 22.55
C ILE A 110 -5.98 -8.78 23.71
N ARG A 111 -6.55 -8.65 24.91
CA ARG A 111 -6.14 -9.46 26.06
C ARG A 111 -6.49 -10.94 25.90
N GLU A 112 -7.67 -11.25 25.34
CA GLU A 112 -8.13 -12.62 25.12
C GLU A 112 -7.25 -13.38 24.13
N HIS A 113 -6.88 -12.74 23.02
CA HIS A 113 -6.07 -13.37 21.98
C HIS A 113 -4.57 -13.22 22.21
N GLY A 114 -4.14 -12.25 23.01
CA GLY A 114 -2.71 -11.99 23.31
C GLY A 114 -1.88 -11.85 22.04
N VAL A 115 -0.74 -12.53 21.96
CA VAL A 115 0.15 -12.52 20.80
C VAL A 115 -0.54 -13.02 19.51
N GLY A 116 -1.62 -13.79 19.62
CA GLY A 116 -2.42 -14.26 18.49
C GLY A 116 -3.42 -13.23 17.94
N TYR A 117 -3.56 -12.06 18.58
CA TYR A 117 -4.54 -11.05 18.18
C TYR A 117 -4.39 -10.57 16.72
N PRO A 118 -3.18 -10.25 16.19
CA PRO A 118 -3.06 -9.86 14.80
C PRO A 118 -3.54 -10.96 13.82
N ALA A 119 -3.23 -12.22 14.10
CA ALA A 119 -3.69 -13.34 13.26
C ALA A 119 -5.21 -13.53 13.33
N TRP A 120 -5.81 -13.31 14.50
CA TRP A 120 -7.27 -13.33 14.67
C TRP A 120 -7.95 -12.22 13.82
N VAL A 121 -7.36 -11.02 13.73
CA VAL A 121 -7.86 -9.95 12.87
C VAL A 121 -7.86 -10.39 11.41
N LEU A 122 -6.79 -11.04 10.92
CA LEU A 122 -6.73 -11.57 9.56
C LEU A 122 -7.87 -12.55 9.27
N ASP A 123 -8.21 -13.41 10.24
CA ASP A 123 -9.33 -14.35 10.09
C ASP A 123 -10.67 -13.62 9.93
N LYS A 124 -10.88 -12.51 10.65
CA LYS A 124 -12.04 -11.64 10.51
C LYS A 124 -12.13 -10.93 9.17
N MET A 125 -10.97 -10.61 8.57
CA MET A 125 -10.86 -9.99 7.24
C MET A 125 -10.99 -11.02 6.09
N GLY A 126 -10.94 -12.32 6.38
CA GLY A 126 -10.87 -13.36 5.36
C GLY A 126 -9.52 -13.39 4.63
N THR A 127 -8.44 -13.00 5.32
CA THR A 127 -7.09 -12.87 4.78
C THR A 127 -6.20 -14.02 5.27
N GLU A 128 -5.48 -14.66 4.34
CA GLU A 128 -4.51 -15.72 4.62
C GLU A 128 -3.19 -15.15 5.11
N THR A 129 -2.70 -14.13 4.40
CA THR A 129 -1.40 -13.52 4.62
C THR A 129 -1.48 -12.02 4.36
N ILE A 130 -0.82 -11.22 5.20
CA ILE A 130 -0.57 -9.79 4.97
C ILE A 130 0.92 -9.57 4.70
N PHE A 131 1.21 -8.72 3.71
CA PHE A 131 2.54 -8.16 3.51
C PHE A 131 2.67 -6.91 4.36
N ALA A 132 3.30 -7.09 5.51
CA ALA A 132 3.46 -6.06 6.52
C ALA A 132 4.60 -5.12 6.13
N ASN A 133 4.25 -3.90 5.73
CA ASN A 133 5.18 -2.80 5.49
C ASN A 133 5.58 -2.22 6.85
N ARG A 134 6.79 -2.53 7.30
CA ARG A 134 7.25 -2.18 8.65
C ARG A 134 8.76 -1.95 8.66
N VAL A 135 9.22 -1.15 9.60
CA VAL A 135 10.67 -1.02 9.88
C VAL A 135 11.23 -2.35 10.39
N ALA A 136 10.48 -3.03 11.25
CA ALA A 136 10.75 -4.41 11.65
C ALA A 136 9.44 -5.13 12.02
N LEU A 137 9.41 -6.45 11.85
CA LEU A 137 8.36 -7.28 12.41
C LEU A 137 8.50 -7.33 13.95
N GLY A 138 7.45 -7.79 14.61
CA GLY A 138 7.44 -7.91 16.08
C GLY A 138 6.47 -9.00 16.52
N PRO A 139 6.28 -9.18 17.84
CA PRO A 139 5.43 -10.21 18.40
C PRO A 139 4.03 -10.23 17.77
N GLY A 140 3.57 -11.40 17.35
CA GLY A 140 2.28 -11.61 16.70
C GLY A 140 2.28 -11.41 15.18
N LEU A 141 3.41 -10.99 14.60
CA LEU A 141 3.56 -10.76 13.17
C LEU A 141 4.52 -11.79 12.52
N GLU A 142 4.36 -13.06 12.84
CA GLU A 142 5.22 -14.11 12.33
C GLU A 142 4.68 -14.71 11.01
N ALA A 143 5.63 -15.22 10.20
CA ALA A 143 5.30 -16.02 9.02
C ALA A 143 4.57 -17.33 9.42
N PRO A 144 3.67 -17.87 8.59
CA PRO A 144 3.36 -17.41 7.24
C PRO A 144 2.28 -16.30 7.16
N ARG A 145 1.62 -15.96 8.30
CA ARG A 145 0.50 -15.02 8.34
C ARG A 145 0.93 -13.58 8.01
N PHE A 146 2.15 -13.22 8.39
CA PHE A 146 2.74 -11.90 8.12
C PHE A 146 4.07 -12.08 7.38
N ARG A 147 4.22 -11.35 6.28
CA ARG A 147 5.43 -11.34 5.46
C ARG A 147 5.99 -9.93 5.44
N TRP A 148 7.28 -9.82 5.70
CA TRP A 148 7.91 -8.53 5.83
C TRP A 148 8.15 -7.86 4.48
N VAL A 149 7.76 -6.58 4.37
CA VAL A 149 8.17 -5.65 3.31
C VAL A 149 8.98 -4.55 3.99
N SER A 150 10.26 -4.46 3.64
CA SER A 150 11.20 -3.55 4.32
C SER A 150 11.35 -2.24 3.57
N PHE A 151 11.48 -1.14 4.31
CA PHE A 151 11.69 0.19 3.76
C PHE A 151 13.12 0.40 3.29
N VAL A 152 13.32 1.14 2.20
CA VAL A 152 14.64 1.40 1.62
C VAL A 152 14.90 2.87 1.28
N ASP A 153 13.96 3.77 1.58
CA ASP A 153 14.08 5.20 1.28
C ASP A 153 15.31 5.85 1.90
N ALA A 154 15.65 5.44 3.13
CA ALA A 154 16.84 5.95 3.81
C ALA A 154 18.14 5.67 3.05
N LEU A 155 18.19 4.59 2.26
CA LEU A 155 19.38 4.22 1.49
C LEU A 155 19.64 5.15 0.29
N ILE A 156 18.63 5.86 -0.21
CA ILE A 156 18.82 6.84 -1.28
C ILE A 156 19.10 8.26 -0.76
N MET A 157 19.07 8.46 0.56
CA MET A 157 19.20 9.79 1.17
C MET A 157 20.37 9.88 2.19
N PRO A 158 21.62 9.53 1.78
CA PRO A 158 22.75 9.42 2.71
C PRO A 158 23.38 10.76 3.10
N LEU A 159 22.99 11.87 2.49
CA LEU A 159 23.59 13.19 2.72
C LEU A 159 22.75 14.03 3.72
N ASN A 160 23.21 15.25 3.99
CA ASN A 160 22.47 16.18 4.83
C ASN A 160 21.13 16.59 4.19
N ASN A 161 20.03 16.27 4.85
CA ASN A 161 18.66 16.51 4.39
C ASN A 161 18.09 17.89 4.79
N ALA A 162 18.89 18.81 5.37
CA ALA A 162 18.39 20.10 5.86
C ALA A 162 17.76 20.97 4.75
N SER A 163 18.34 20.97 3.55
CA SER A 163 17.76 21.71 2.41
C SER A 163 16.47 21.05 1.90
N GLU A 164 16.38 19.71 1.92
CA GLU A 164 15.17 18.99 1.55
C GLU A 164 14.03 19.30 2.54
N LYS A 165 14.30 19.27 3.85
CA LYS A 165 13.35 19.66 4.91
C LYS A 165 12.76 21.05 4.69
N ARG A 166 13.58 22.03 4.29
CA ARG A 166 13.11 23.39 4.03
C ARG A 166 12.29 23.52 2.74
N ARG A 167 12.64 22.77 1.71
CA ARG A 167 11.90 22.77 0.43
C ARG A 167 10.54 22.09 0.54
N ASN A 168 10.45 21.09 1.39
CA ASN A 168 9.27 20.26 1.60
C ASN A 168 8.85 20.32 3.07
N SER A 169 8.50 21.54 3.53
CA SER A 169 8.28 21.85 4.95
C SER A 169 7.13 21.06 5.57
N ASP A 170 6.09 20.74 4.78
CA ASP A 170 4.93 20.00 5.27
C ASP A 170 5.29 18.54 5.61
N TYR A 171 6.35 18.01 5.00
CA TYR A 171 6.88 16.66 5.24
C TYR A 171 8.24 16.66 5.96
N GLN A 172 8.62 17.74 6.62
CA GLN A 172 9.94 17.85 7.29
C GLN A 172 10.21 16.73 8.29
N TRP A 173 9.17 16.23 8.98
CA TRP A 173 9.28 15.15 9.94
C TRP A 173 9.67 13.83 9.29
N PHE A 174 9.23 13.55 8.07
CA PHE A 174 9.58 12.35 7.33
C PHE A 174 11.09 12.27 7.07
N TYR A 175 11.73 13.38 6.74
CA TYR A 175 13.19 13.39 6.62
C TYR A 175 13.91 13.09 7.93
N SER A 176 13.32 13.41 9.08
CA SER A 176 13.87 13.04 10.39
C SER A 176 13.74 11.55 10.66
N HIS A 177 12.66 10.91 10.21
CA HIS A 177 12.51 9.46 10.23
C HIS A 177 13.50 8.78 9.28
N VAL A 178 13.69 9.30 8.07
CA VAL A 178 14.72 8.82 7.11
C VAL A 178 16.11 8.87 7.73
N ASP A 179 16.48 10.00 8.36
CA ASP A 179 17.77 10.16 9.05
C ASP A 179 17.95 9.11 10.17
N THR A 180 16.87 8.81 10.91
CA THR A 180 16.87 7.81 11.99
C THR A 180 17.03 6.40 11.43
N LEU A 181 16.31 6.08 10.35
CA LEU A 181 16.39 4.78 9.70
C LEU A 181 17.76 4.54 9.06
N LEU A 182 18.36 5.58 8.46
CA LEU A 182 19.73 5.48 7.93
C LEU A 182 20.74 5.18 9.03
N LYS A 183 20.64 5.86 10.20
CA LYS A 183 21.51 5.57 11.36
C LYS A 183 21.36 4.12 11.83
N ARG A 184 20.15 3.57 11.85
CA ARG A 184 19.90 2.16 12.13
C ARG A 184 20.63 1.27 11.13
N TYR A 185 20.53 1.52 9.83
CA TYR A 185 21.18 0.71 8.79
C TYR A 185 22.71 0.80 8.86
N LEU A 186 23.25 1.97 9.19
CA LEU A 186 24.70 2.11 9.44
C LEU A 186 25.14 1.31 10.65
N ALA A 187 24.41 1.39 11.77
CA ALA A 187 24.72 0.61 12.98
C ALA A 187 24.63 -0.90 12.72
N GLU A 188 23.64 -1.36 11.97
CA GLU A 188 23.50 -2.77 11.55
C GLU A 188 24.61 -3.22 10.58
N ALA A 189 25.25 -2.28 9.89
CA ALA A 189 26.46 -2.50 9.08
C ALA A 189 27.75 -2.32 9.90
N HIS A 190 27.66 -2.11 11.22
CA HIS A 190 28.79 -1.83 12.11
C HIS A 190 29.60 -0.57 11.75
N LEU A 191 28.90 0.46 11.27
CA LEU A 191 29.47 1.75 10.89
C LEU A 191 28.90 2.88 11.75
N GLU A 192 29.77 3.80 12.21
CA GLU A 192 29.35 5.00 12.96
C GLU A 192 28.88 6.11 12.04
N ALA A 193 29.36 6.13 10.81
CA ALA A 193 29.01 7.12 9.78
C ALA A 193 29.02 6.50 8.39
N ALA A 194 28.39 7.19 7.42
CA ALA A 194 28.43 6.77 6.03
C ALA A 194 29.88 6.81 5.49
N PRO A 195 30.32 5.82 4.68
CA PRO A 195 31.64 5.76 4.07
C PRO A 195 31.99 7.00 3.25
N ALA A 196 33.29 7.28 3.12
CA ALA A 196 33.76 8.47 2.44
C ALA A 196 33.53 8.48 0.90
N SER A 197 33.41 7.32 0.29
CA SER A 197 33.17 7.17 -1.13
C SER A 197 31.81 6.52 -1.44
N LEU A 198 31.19 6.88 -2.57
CA LEU A 198 29.95 6.27 -3.04
C LEU A 198 30.11 4.77 -3.25
N GLN A 199 31.23 4.33 -3.78
CA GLN A 199 31.51 2.92 -4.02
C GLN A 199 31.50 2.13 -2.71
N GLU A 200 32.16 2.65 -1.66
CA GLU A 200 32.13 2.03 -0.33
C GLU A 200 30.74 2.07 0.31
N TYR A 201 29.97 3.17 0.12
CA TYR A 201 28.59 3.24 0.61
C TYR A 201 27.72 2.16 -0.03
N VAL A 202 27.80 2.00 -1.35
CA VAL A 202 27.05 0.94 -2.06
C VAL A 202 27.50 -0.44 -1.59
N ALA A 203 28.83 -0.69 -1.48
CA ALA A 203 29.36 -2.00 -1.14
C ALA A 203 29.15 -2.40 0.33
N ASN A 204 29.26 -1.44 1.26
CA ASN A 204 29.30 -1.72 2.71
C ASN A 204 27.99 -1.36 3.44
N VAL A 205 27.12 -0.54 2.85
CA VAL A 205 25.85 -0.13 3.47
C VAL A 205 24.67 -0.64 2.66
N LEU A 206 24.51 -0.15 1.42
CA LEU A 206 23.31 -0.38 0.60
C LEU A 206 23.12 -1.88 0.31
N MET A 207 24.07 -2.52 -0.37
CA MET A 207 23.97 -3.92 -0.77
C MET A 207 23.87 -4.88 0.44
N PRO A 208 24.67 -4.74 1.51
CA PRO A 208 24.54 -5.59 2.69
C PRO A 208 23.21 -5.43 3.41
N THR A 209 22.64 -4.21 3.45
CA THR A 209 21.33 -3.97 4.07
C THR A 209 20.24 -4.75 3.34
N ILE A 210 20.16 -4.64 2.02
CA ILE A 210 19.14 -5.37 1.22
C ILE A 210 19.32 -6.89 1.37
N ARG A 211 20.55 -7.39 1.33
CA ARG A 211 20.85 -8.82 1.49
C ARG A 211 20.43 -9.33 2.88
N ARG A 212 20.73 -8.57 3.92
CA ARG A 212 20.33 -8.89 5.30
C ARG A 212 18.80 -8.90 5.44
N GLN A 213 18.10 -7.90 4.89
CA GLN A 213 16.64 -7.87 4.90
C GLN A 213 16.05 -9.10 4.19
N LYS A 214 16.60 -9.49 3.03
CA LYS A 214 16.21 -10.75 2.36
C LYS A 214 16.45 -11.99 3.23
N GLN A 215 17.61 -12.07 3.89
CA GLN A 215 17.95 -13.19 4.77
C GLN A 215 17.03 -13.25 6.01
N GLN A 216 16.57 -12.10 6.49
CA GLN A 216 15.62 -11.97 7.59
C GLN A 216 14.16 -12.22 7.17
N GLY A 217 13.91 -12.54 5.90
CA GLY A 217 12.59 -12.95 5.40
C GLY A 217 11.81 -11.87 4.68
N ALA A 218 12.42 -10.74 4.34
CA ALA A 218 11.74 -9.75 3.49
C ALA A 218 11.36 -10.36 2.13
N VAL A 219 10.12 -10.13 1.71
CA VAL A 219 9.56 -10.62 0.43
C VAL A 219 9.55 -9.54 -0.65
N ALA A 220 9.59 -8.27 -0.26
CA ALA A 220 9.67 -7.11 -1.12
C ALA A 220 10.37 -5.96 -0.40
N LEU A 221 10.76 -4.93 -1.17
CA LEU A 221 11.28 -3.66 -0.68
C LEU A 221 10.25 -2.56 -0.91
N LYS A 222 10.09 -1.62 0.00
CA LYS A 222 9.16 -0.50 -0.10
C LYS A 222 9.88 0.82 -0.26
N PHE A 223 9.46 1.60 -1.26
CA PHE A 223 9.74 3.02 -1.39
C PHE A 223 8.50 3.85 -1.06
N GLU A 224 8.68 4.87 -0.23
CA GLU A 224 7.72 5.94 0.06
C GLU A 224 8.23 7.29 -0.46
N ALA A 225 9.16 7.24 -1.38
CA ALA A 225 9.83 8.40 -1.96
C ALA A 225 8.88 9.48 -2.49
N ALA A 226 7.64 9.12 -2.85
CA ALA A 226 6.61 10.07 -3.31
C ALA A 226 6.31 11.20 -2.31
N TYR A 227 6.54 10.98 -1.01
CA TYR A 227 6.44 12.02 0.04
C TYR A 227 7.65 12.94 0.09
N LEU A 228 8.79 12.49 -0.40
CA LEU A 228 10.08 13.15 -0.26
C LEU A 228 10.52 13.83 -1.55
N ARG A 229 10.12 13.27 -2.69
CA ARG A 229 10.48 13.75 -4.04
C ARG A 229 9.52 13.18 -5.09
N PRO A 230 9.44 13.79 -6.29
CA PRO A 230 8.79 13.16 -7.43
C PRO A 230 9.45 11.83 -7.84
N LEU A 231 8.64 10.91 -8.41
CA LEU A 231 9.04 9.56 -8.77
C LEU A 231 9.85 9.44 -10.08
N ASP A 232 10.33 10.55 -10.64
CA ASP A 232 11.09 10.62 -11.87
C ASP A 232 12.56 10.19 -11.69
N PHE A 233 12.78 8.91 -11.40
CA PHE A 233 14.12 8.33 -11.24
C PHE A 233 14.80 8.15 -12.61
N ASN A 234 15.69 9.08 -12.96
CA ASN A 234 16.35 9.13 -14.26
C ASN A 234 17.67 8.31 -14.31
N PRO A 235 18.12 7.87 -15.49
CA PRO A 235 19.43 7.31 -15.63
C PRO A 235 20.52 8.36 -15.31
N VAL A 236 21.47 8.00 -14.44
CA VAL A 236 22.59 8.87 -14.03
C VAL A 236 23.89 8.08 -14.14
N ALA A 237 24.94 8.71 -14.69
CA ALA A 237 26.27 8.14 -14.72
C ALA A 237 26.84 8.03 -13.29
N GLU A 238 27.54 6.92 -13.00
CA GLU A 238 28.16 6.71 -11.68
C GLU A 238 29.11 7.84 -11.30
N ALA A 239 29.87 8.37 -12.26
CA ALA A 239 30.78 9.47 -12.00
C ALA A 239 30.09 10.74 -11.49
N ASP A 240 28.91 11.08 -12.02
CA ASP A 240 28.13 12.25 -11.58
C ASP A 240 27.58 12.05 -10.18
N ALA A 241 27.06 10.86 -9.88
CA ALA A 241 26.58 10.50 -8.55
C ALA A 241 27.73 10.47 -7.52
N ALA A 242 28.87 9.91 -7.90
CA ALA A 242 30.06 9.86 -7.05
C ALA A 242 30.63 11.27 -6.76
N ALA A 243 30.62 12.17 -7.74
CA ALA A 243 31.02 13.57 -7.53
C ALA A 243 30.10 14.30 -6.54
N ALA A 244 28.78 14.10 -6.66
CA ALA A 244 27.81 14.65 -5.71
C ALA A 244 28.01 14.08 -4.31
N TYR A 245 28.17 12.76 -4.19
CA TYR A 245 28.41 12.09 -2.90
C TYR A 245 29.69 12.61 -2.23
N ALA A 246 30.84 12.55 -2.90
CA ALA A 246 32.15 12.94 -2.37
C ALA A 246 32.19 14.42 -1.92
N ARG A 247 31.44 15.28 -2.61
CA ARG A 247 31.41 16.73 -2.29
C ARG A 247 30.69 17.03 -0.99
N TYR A 248 29.64 16.27 -0.64
CA TYR A 248 28.74 16.61 0.46
C TYR A 248 28.70 15.59 1.59
N ILE A 249 29.36 14.43 1.49
CA ILE A 249 29.33 13.41 2.53
C ILE A 249 29.96 13.87 3.86
N HIS A 250 30.94 14.76 3.79
CA HIS A 250 31.62 15.31 4.96
C HIS A 250 30.98 16.60 5.50
N GLY A 251 29.84 17.02 4.95
CA GLY A 251 29.10 18.20 5.38
C GLY A 251 28.68 19.10 4.22
N GLY A 252 27.99 20.18 4.56
CA GLY A 252 27.35 21.06 3.60
C GLY A 252 25.94 20.56 3.23
N GLU A 253 25.26 21.36 2.41
CA GLU A 253 23.93 21.06 1.92
C GLU A 253 23.98 20.89 0.40
N PRO A 254 23.62 19.71 -0.12
CA PRO A 254 23.64 19.50 -1.56
C PRO A 254 22.56 20.35 -2.26
N PRO A 255 22.87 20.98 -3.41
CA PRO A 255 21.84 21.51 -4.28
C PRO A 255 20.90 20.38 -4.73
N GLU A 256 19.63 20.71 -4.92
CA GLU A 256 18.60 19.73 -5.30
C GLU A 256 19.03 18.89 -6.53
N ALA A 257 19.52 19.54 -7.57
CA ALA A 257 19.93 18.85 -8.81
C ALA A 257 21.06 17.82 -8.59
N ASP A 258 22.02 18.10 -7.71
CA ASP A 258 23.11 17.18 -7.40
C ASP A 258 22.61 16.03 -6.51
N TYR A 259 21.75 16.36 -5.54
CA TYR A 259 21.19 15.32 -4.66
C TYR A 259 20.26 14.37 -5.43
N ARG A 260 19.45 14.88 -6.34
CA ARG A 260 18.62 14.07 -7.22
C ARG A 260 19.41 13.09 -8.05
N LYS A 261 20.53 13.49 -8.64
CA LYS A 261 21.42 12.58 -9.37
C LYS A 261 21.90 11.43 -8.50
N LEU A 262 22.29 11.72 -7.27
CA LEU A 262 22.72 10.69 -6.33
C LEU A 262 21.55 9.74 -5.96
N GLN A 263 20.38 10.28 -5.64
CA GLN A 263 19.18 9.50 -5.31
C GLN A 263 18.77 8.60 -6.49
N ASP A 264 18.77 9.12 -7.69
CA ASP A 264 18.44 8.39 -8.93
C ASP A 264 19.40 7.21 -9.15
N PHE A 265 20.71 7.45 -8.99
CA PHE A 265 21.71 6.40 -9.07
C PHE A 265 21.50 5.30 -8.01
N LEU A 266 21.30 5.71 -6.75
CA LEU A 266 21.11 4.77 -5.65
C LEU A 266 19.81 3.97 -5.78
N PHE A 267 18.70 4.58 -6.22
CA PHE A 267 17.48 3.88 -6.58
C PHE A 267 17.73 2.75 -7.58
N ARG A 268 18.49 3.04 -8.64
CA ARG A 268 18.82 2.04 -9.66
C ARG A 268 19.69 0.91 -9.12
N GLN A 269 20.64 1.22 -8.22
CA GLN A 269 21.43 0.17 -7.53
C GLN A 269 20.56 -0.73 -6.68
N ILE A 270 19.58 -0.17 -5.94
CA ILE A 270 18.62 -0.94 -5.17
C ILE A 270 17.77 -1.80 -6.10
N ALA A 271 17.27 -1.24 -7.20
CA ALA A 271 16.44 -1.97 -8.15
C ALA A 271 17.19 -3.13 -8.83
N LEU A 272 18.45 -2.94 -9.19
CA LEU A 272 19.30 -4.01 -9.72
C LEU A 272 19.48 -5.14 -8.72
N GLU A 273 19.80 -4.83 -7.46
CA GLU A 273 20.02 -5.83 -6.43
C GLU A 273 18.72 -6.55 -6.06
N ALA A 274 17.59 -5.84 -6.00
CA ALA A 274 16.28 -6.43 -5.79
C ALA A 274 15.96 -7.48 -6.86
N GLY A 275 16.15 -7.14 -8.14
CA GLY A 275 15.95 -8.08 -9.25
C GLY A 275 16.89 -9.30 -9.18
N ARG A 276 18.14 -9.11 -8.75
CA ARG A 276 19.10 -10.21 -8.53
C ARG A 276 18.67 -11.15 -7.41
N LEU A 277 18.04 -10.62 -6.36
CA LEU A 277 17.59 -11.37 -5.18
C LEU A 277 16.17 -11.92 -5.33
N GLY A 278 15.47 -11.62 -6.44
CA GLY A 278 14.06 -11.98 -6.63
C GLY A 278 13.13 -11.27 -5.63
N LEU A 279 13.46 -10.03 -5.27
CA LEU A 279 12.60 -9.14 -4.48
C LEU A 279 11.83 -8.22 -5.42
N ALA A 280 10.52 -8.08 -5.21
CA ALA A 280 9.75 -7.02 -5.85
C ALA A 280 10.03 -5.67 -5.16
N ILE A 281 9.81 -4.57 -5.88
CA ILE A 281 9.86 -3.22 -5.34
C ILE A 281 8.44 -2.68 -5.31
N HIS A 282 7.94 -2.39 -4.13
CA HIS A 282 6.70 -1.67 -3.89
C HIS A 282 7.00 -0.17 -3.90
N ILE A 283 6.27 0.58 -4.72
CA ILE A 283 6.47 2.02 -4.81
C ILE A 283 5.16 2.70 -4.45
N HIS A 284 5.18 3.46 -3.34
CA HIS A 284 4.09 4.34 -2.98
C HIS A 284 3.86 5.32 -4.13
N SER A 285 2.63 5.38 -4.61
CA SER A 285 2.21 6.31 -5.64
C SER A 285 0.99 7.10 -5.16
N ALA A 286 0.40 7.94 -5.98
CA ALA A 286 -0.81 8.65 -5.60
C ALA A 286 -1.95 7.67 -5.22
N PRO A 287 -2.80 8.01 -4.20
CA PRO A 287 -2.73 9.22 -3.39
C PRO A 287 -1.79 9.06 -2.19
N GLY A 288 -1.45 10.19 -1.57
CA GLY A 288 -0.68 10.21 -0.32
C GLY A 288 -1.43 10.89 0.84
N CYS A 289 -0.88 10.80 2.04
CA CYS A 289 -1.37 11.50 3.22
C CYS A 289 -0.79 12.92 3.34
N GLY A 290 -1.38 13.74 4.21
CA GLY A 290 -1.01 15.14 4.40
C GLY A 290 -1.74 16.08 3.45
N ASP A 291 -1.96 17.34 3.91
CA ASP A 291 -2.81 18.31 3.21
C ASP A 291 -2.21 18.84 1.90
N TYR A 292 -0.90 18.76 1.77
CA TYR A 292 -0.14 19.36 0.65
C TYR A 292 0.66 18.31 -0.14
N PHE A 293 0.15 17.07 -0.20
CA PHE A 293 0.77 16.01 -0.99
C PHE A 293 0.85 16.38 -2.48
N LEU A 294 2.02 16.17 -3.07
CA LEU A 294 2.26 16.50 -4.48
C LEU A 294 1.78 15.36 -5.41
N GLU A 295 0.48 15.29 -5.67
CA GLU A 295 -0.15 14.23 -6.46
C GLU A 295 0.54 13.97 -7.81
N ARG A 296 0.86 15.03 -8.57
CA ARG A 296 1.55 14.84 -9.87
C ARG A 296 2.98 14.29 -9.73
N GLY A 297 3.64 14.53 -8.60
CA GLY A 297 4.95 13.99 -8.28
C GLY A 297 4.92 12.49 -7.96
N ALA A 298 3.74 12.01 -7.56
CA ALA A 298 3.44 10.61 -7.25
C ALA A 298 2.76 9.87 -8.42
N ASN A 299 2.63 10.50 -9.59
CA ASN A 299 2.09 9.85 -10.78
C ASN A 299 2.97 8.68 -11.22
N PRO A 300 2.45 7.45 -11.31
CA PRO A 300 3.24 6.26 -11.66
C PRO A 300 3.93 6.33 -13.03
N THR A 301 3.42 7.14 -13.95
CA THR A 301 4.05 7.30 -15.28
C THR A 301 5.44 7.92 -15.21
N LEU A 302 5.78 8.62 -14.13
CA LEU A 302 7.13 9.15 -13.90
C LEU A 302 8.17 8.04 -13.77
N LEU A 303 7.76 6.83 -13.36
CA LEU A 303 8.62 5.66 -13.24
C LEU A 303 8.89 4.96 -14.58
N GLU A 304 8.28 5.40 -15.69
CA GLU A 304 8.36 4.69 -16.95
C GLU A 304 9.82 4.52 -17.45
N GLY A 305 10.69 5.47 -17.17
CA GLY A 305 12.12 5.37 -17.45
C GLY A 305 12.77 4.16 -16.75
N ALA A 306 12.42 3.90 -15.49
CA ALA A 306 12.90 2.74 -14.74
C ALA A 306 12.27 1.44 -15.24
N PHE A 307 10.97 1.43 -15.53
CA PHE A 307 10.26 0.24 -16.02
C PHE A 307 10.78 -0.23 -17.38
N ASN A 308 11.19 0.68 -18.24
CA ASN A 308 11.69 0.41 -19.57
C ASN A 308 13.19 0.09 -19.62
N ASP A 309 13.93 0.31 -18.50
CA ASP A 309 15.36 0.09 -18.47
C ASP A 309 15.74 -1.38 -18.72
N PRO A 310 16.52 -1.69 -19.76
CA PRO A 310 16.96 -3.06 -20.02
C PRO A 310 17.67 -3.74 -18.84
N ALA A 311 18.40 -2.97 -18.02
CA ALA A 311 19.10 -3.50 -16.84
C ALA A 311 18.14 -3.90 -15.71
N LEU A 312 16.96 -3.28 -15.63
CA LEU A 312 15.97 -3.51 -14.58
C LEU A 312 14.85 -4.51 -14.98
N ARG A 313 14.95 -5.16 -16.15
CA ARG A 313 13.90 -6.10 -16.63
C ARG A 313 13.68 -7.31 -15.74
N LYS A 314 14.60 -7.64 -14.86
CA LYS A 314 14.46 -8.72 -13.86
C LYS A 314 13.82 -8.25 -12.56
N THR A 315 13.62 -6.96 -12.39
CA THR A 315 13.02 -6.35 -11.22
C THR A 315 11.54 -6.17 -11.44
N ASN A 316 10.71 -6.79 -10.60
CA ASN A 316 9.27 -6.54 -10.61
C ASN A 316 8.97 -5.30 -9.78
N PHE A 317 8.16 -4.41 -10.34
CA PHE A 317 7.68 -3.21 -9.67
C PHE A 317 6.19 -3.35 -9.39
N VAL A 318 5.78 -2.97 -8.20
CA VAL A 318 4.37 -2.94 -7.79
C VAL A 318 3.99 -1.50 -7.45
N ILE A 319 3.08 -0.96 -8.24
CA ILE A 319 2.49 0.37 -8.02
C ILE A 319 1.49 0.23 -6.88
N ILE A 320 1.82 0.78 -5.72
CA ILE A 320 0.97 0.75 -4.54
C ILE A 320 -0.13 1.82 -4.64
N HIS A 321 -1.33 1.53 -4.17
CA HIS A 321 -2.55 2.34 -4.24
C HIS A 321 -3.12 2.52 -5.66
N GLY A 322 -2.59 1.74 -6.63
CA GLY A 322 -3.05 1.78 -8.02
C GLY A 322 -2.87 3.12 -8.71
N GLY A 323 -2.07 4.02 -8.11
CA GLY A 323 -1.84 5.35 -8.65
C GLY A 323 -3.07 6.25 -8.71
N TRP A 324 -4.14 5.96 -7.93
CA TRP A 324 -5.36 6.78 -8.00
C TRP A 324 -5.04 8.28 -7.75
N PRO A 325 -5.49 9.22 -8.61
CA PRO A 325 -6.51 9.05 -9.67
C PRO A 325 -5.98 8.61 -11.06
N TYR A 326 -4.68 8.32 -11.24
CA TYR A 326 -4.06 7.95 -12.52
C TYR A 326 -4.28 6.48 -12.91
N THR A 327 -5.43 5.91 -12.57
CA THR A 327 -5.72 4.47 -12.72
C THR A 327 -5.77 3.99 -14.18
N LYS A 328 -6.11 4.88 -15.13
CA LYS A 328 -6.08 4.57 -16.57
C LYS A 328 -4.67 4.51 -17.12
N GLU A 329 -3.81 5.39 -16.64
CA GLU A 329 -2.38 5.37 -16.95
C GLU A 329 -1.72 4.09 -16.42
N VAL A 330 -2.12 3.65 -15.21
CA VAL A 330 -1.66 2.38 -14.64
C VAL A 330 -2.10 1.19 -15.50
N ALA A 331 -3.32 1.18 -16.02
CA ALA A 331 -3.79 0.15 -16.97
C ALA A 331 -2.87 0.08 -18.20
N ALA A 332 -2.42 1.23 -18.73
CA ALA A 332 -1.47 1.27 -19.85
C ALA A 332 -0.07 0.74 -19.46
N LEU A 333 0.38 0.99 -18.21
CA LEU A 333 1.68 0.50 -17.72
C LEU A 333 1.73 -1.03 -17.56
N PHE A 334 0.59 -1.72 -17.43
CA PHE A 334 0.53 -3.19 -17.36
C PHE A 334 1.03 -3.91 -18.62
N GLN A 335 1.16 -3.22 -19.75
CA GLN A 335 1.84 -3.76 -20.93
C GLN A 335 3.30 -4.15 -20.66
N LYS A 336 3.92 -3.55 -19.63
CA LYS A 336 5.30 -3.83 -19.24
C LYS A 336 5.34 -5.14 -18.44
N PRO A 337 6.17 -6.13 -18.84
CA PRO A 337 6.16 -7.47 -18.21
C PRO A 337 6.43 -7.45 -16.71
N ASN A 338 7.18 -6.47 -16.23
CA ASN A 338 7.68 -6.34 -14.87
C ASN A 338 6.88 -5.34 -14.00
N VAL A 339 5.72 -4.86 -14.47
CA VAL A 339 4.87 -3.90 -13.73
C VAL A 339 3.58 -4.57 -13.28
N TYR A 340 3.24 -4.36 -12.02
CA TYR A 340 2.03 -4.81 -11.32
C TYR A 340 1.45 -3.62 -10.55
N ALA A 341 0.20 -3.72 -10.10
CA ALA A 341 -0.37 -2.77 -9.17
C ALA A 341 -1.31 -3.46 -8.19
N ASP A 342 -1.39 -2.93 -6.97
CA ASP A 342 -2.51 -3.19 -6.07
C ASP A 342 -3.47 -1.99 -6.07
N PHE A 343 -4.60 -2.15 -5.40
CA PHE A 343 -5.59 -1.08 -5.23
C PHE A 343 -5.85 -0.75 -3.76
N SER A 344 -4.85 -1.03 -2.92
CA SER A 344 -4.84 -0.67 -1.50
C SER A 344 -5.12 0.83 -1.30
N PHE A 345 -5.67 1.24 -0.18
CA PHE A 345 -6.21 2.57 0.09
C PHE A 345 -7.33 3.01 -0.87
N THR A 346 -7.20 2.75 -2.17
CA THR A 346 -8.26 3.08 -3.15
C THR A 346 -9.57 2.39 -2.81
N ASP A 347 -9.53 1.22 -2.19
CA ASP A 347 -10.69 0.50 -1.66
C ASP A 347 -11.25 1.08 -0.34
N LEU A 348 -10.48 1.94 0.34
CA LEU A 348 -10.98 2.78 1.43
C LEU A 348 -11.53 4.12 0.93
N ALA A 349 -10.87 4.73 -0.06
CA ALA A 349 -11.28 6.03 -0.61
C ALA A 349 -12.55 5.94 -1.46
N LEU A 350 -12.70 4.88 -2.27
CA LEU A 350 -13.80 4.67 -3.19
C LEU A 350 -14.84 3.70 -2.65
N TYR A 351 -16.12 4.01 -2.87
CA TYR A 351 -17.21 3.05 -2.65
C TYR A 351 -17.15 1.89 -3.66
N PRO A 352 -17.73 0.72 -3.35
CA PRO A 352 -17.59 -0.49 -4.18
C PRO A 352 -17.93 -0.31 -5.66
N ARG A 353 -18.94 0.52 -5.97
CA ARG A 353 -19.35 0.77 -7.37
C ARG A 353 -18.31 1.58 -8.15
N ALA A 354 -17.70 2.57 -7.52
CA ALA A 354 -16.65 3.38 -8.14
C ALA A 354 -15.36 2.57 -8.34
N LEU A 355 -14.95 1.82 -7.32
CA LEU A 355 -13.82 0.91 -7.42
C LEU A 355 -14.04 -0.19 -8.48
N ALA A 356 -15.28 -0.69 -8.63
CA ALA A 356 -15.59 -1.69 -9.65
C ALA A 356 -15.32 -1.19 -11.07
N GLY A 357 -15.48 0.10 -11.35
CA GLY A 357 -15.11 0.70 -12.63
C GLY A 357 -13.60 0.64 -12.88
N VAL A 358 -12.80 0.99 -11.87
CA VAL A 358 -11.33 0.89 -11.95
C VAL A 358 -10.89 -0.55 -12.19
N LEU A 359 -11.43 -1.48 -11.38
CA LEU A 359 -11.09 -2.90 -11.52
C LEU A 359 -11.49 -3.45 -12.89
N ARG A 360 -12.65 -3.07 -13.42
CA ARG A 360 -13.08 -3.50 -14.75
C ARG A 360 -12.08 -3.06 -15.82
N ASP A 361 -11.68 -1.77 -15.85
CA ASP A 361 -10.69 -1.24 -16.82
C ASP A 361 -9.38 -2.07 -16.78
N TRP A 362 -8.96 -2.51 -15.61
CA TRP A 362 -7.73 -3.29 -15.44
C TRP A 362 -7.90 -4.77 -15.82
N LEU A 363 -9.03 -5.37 -15.42
CA LEU A 363 -9.30 -6.81 -15.61
C LEU A 363 -9.65 -7.16 -17.06
N GLU A 364 -10.21 -6.23 -17.82
CA GLU A 364 -10.43 -6.39 -19.26
C GLU A 364 -9.12 -6.57 -20.04
N SER A 365 -8.02 -5.99 -19.52
CA SER A 365 -6.74 -5.96 -20.24
C SER A 365 -5.71 -6.92 -19.66
N TYR A 366 -5.45 -6.85 -18.35
CA TYR A 366 -4.32 -7.55 -17.71
C TYR A 366 -4.69 -8.08 -16.31
N PRO A 367 -5.63 -9.03 -16.19
CA PRO A 367 -6.08 -9.55 -14.89
C PRO A 367 -4.95 -10.17 -14.05
N GLU A 368 -3.87 -10.67 -14.69
CA GLU A 368 -2.69 -11.24 -14.03
C GLU A 368 -1.74 -10.21 -13.40
N LYS A 369 -2.01 -8.91 -13.61
CA LYS A 369 -1.19 -7.80 -13.08
C LYS A 369 -1.80 -7.13 -11.85
N VAL A 370 -3.02 -7.48 -11.51
CA VAL A 370 -3.81 -6.85 -10.44
C VAL A 370 -3.65 -7.63 -9.14
N LEU A 371 -3.27 -6.93 -8.07
CA LEU A 371 -3.07 -7.50 -6.74
C LEU A 371 -4.09 -6.90 -5.77
N PHE A 372 -4.55 -7.69 -4.81
CA PHE A 372 -5.35 -7.20 -3.69
C PHE A 372 -4.44 -6.61 -2.62
N GLY A 373 -4.80 -5.49 -2.04
CA GLY A 373 -4.17 -4.86 -0.89
C GLY A 373 -5.17 -4.00 -0.15
N THR A 374 -4.99 -3.75 1.16
CA THR A 374 -5.92 -2.99 1.98
C THR A 374 -5.40 -1.63 2.42
N ASP A 375 -4.10 -1.48 2.55
CA ASP A 375 -3.49 -0.35 3.27
C ASP A 375 -4.02 -0.22 4.70
N ALA A 376 -4.29 -1.36 5.35
CA ALA A 376 -4.72 -1.39 6.74
C ALA A 376 -3.68 -0.69 7.61
N SER A 377 -4.00 0.53 8.08
CA SER A 377 -3.04 1.44 8.71
C SER A 377 -3.48 1.83 10.11
N PRO A 378 -2.53 2.12 11.02
CA PRO A 378 -2.82 2.69 12.33
C PRO A 378 -3.60 3.98 12.24
N GLY A 379 -4.38 4.25 13.30
CA GLY A 379 -5.20 5.44 13.44
C GLY A 379 -5.69 5.58 14.88
N PRO A 380 -6.70 6.41 15.12
CA PRO A 380 -7.26 6.57 16.45
C PRO A 380 -7.83 5.23 16.97
N PRO A 381 -7.99 5.06 18.28
CA PRO A 381 -8.36 3.77 18.87
C PRO A 381 -9.62 3.10 18.31
N GLU A 382 -10.56 3.89 17.82
CA GLU A 382 -11.82 3.43 17.21
C GLU A 382 -11.69 3.08 15.72
N LEU A 383 -10.67 3.59 15.03
CA LEU A 383 -10.42 3.37 13.60
C LEU A 383 -8.92 3.12 13.36
N SER A 384 -8.44 1.93 13.66
CA SER A 384 -7.06 1.54 13.43
C SER A 384 -6.96 0.50 12.31
N TRP A 385 -5.82 -0.15 12.17
CA TRP A 385 -5.55 -1.10 11.09
C TRP A 385 -6.57 -2.24 10.98
N GLU A 386 -7.19 -2.62 12.09
CA GLU A 386 -8.20 -3.68 12.12
C GLU A 386 -9.48 -3.28 11.39
N GLU A 387 -10.00 -2.09 11.71
CA GLU A 387 -11.23 -1.55 11.14
C GLU A 387 -11.02 -1.15 9.68
N THR A 388 -9.91 -0.46 9.39
CA THR A 388 -9.58 -0.03 8.02
C THR A 388 -9.34 -1.24 7.12
N GLY A 389 -8.60 -2.24 7.59
CA GLY A 389 -8.38 -3.48 6.86
C GLY A 389 -9.66 -4.28 6.62
N TRP A 390 -10.55 -4.37 7.62
CA TRP A 390 -11.83 -5.06 7.45
C TRP A 390 -12.71 -4.37 6.41
N LEU A 391 -12.81 -3.02 6.45
CA LEU A 391 -13.63 -2.26 5.51
C LEU A 391 -13.06 -2.34 4.09
N ALA A 392 -11.74 -2.17 3.93
CA ALA A 392 -11.04 -2.30 2.66
C ALA A 392 -11.27 -3.68 2.03
N ALA A 393 -11.03 -4.76 2.78
CA ALA A 393 -11.24 -6.13 2.32
C ALA A 393 -12.69 -6.39 1.88
N ARG A 394 -13.67 -5.85 2.60
CA ARG A 394 -15.08 -5.95 2.24
C ARG A 394 -15.38 -5.19 0.95
N THR A 395 -14.87 -3.97 0.83
CA THR A 395 -15.06 -3.11 -0.35
C THR A 395 -14.47 -3.75 -1.60
N ALA A 396 -13.23 -4.23 -1.50
CA ALA A 396 -12.52 -4.92 -2.56
C ALA A 396 -13.33 -6.12 -3.11
N ARG A 397 -13.83 -6.97 -2.21
CA ARG A 397 -14.64 -8.15 -2.58
C ARG A 397 -15.95 -7.76 -3.26
N GLN A 398 -16.63 -6.73 -2.76
CA GLN A 398 -17.86 -6.20 -3.38
C GLN A 398 -17.58 -5.60 -4.75
N ALA A 399 -16.55 -4.78 -4.88
CA ALA A 399 -16.16 -4.15 -6.15
C ALA A 399 -15.77 -5.19 -7.19
N LEU A 400 -14.98 -6.19 -6.81
CA LEU A 400 -14.58 -7.28 -7.68
C LEU A 400 -15.79 -8.07 -8.18
N GLY A 401 -16.73 -8.39 -7.29
CA GLY A 401 -17.98 -9.06 -7.65
C GLY A 401 -18.82 -8.26 -8.64
N ILE A 402 -18.94 -6.94 -8.45
CA ILE A 402 -19.66 -6.04 -9.36
C ILE A 402 -18.96 -6.00 -10.73
N ALA A 403 -17.64 -5.80 -10.77
CA ALA A 403 -16.87 -5.72 -12.00
C ALA A 403 -17.01 -7.01 -12.82
N LEU A 404 -16.72 -8.16 -12.23
CA LEU A 404 -16.77 -9.46 -12.90
C LEU A 404 -18.17 -9.83 -13.38
N THR A 405 -19.21 -9.51 -12.57
CA THR A 405 -20.60 -9.75 -12.98
C THR A 405 -21.00 -8.87 -14.16
N SER A 406 -20.53 -7.62 -14.22
CA SER A 406 -20.82 -6.78 -15.39
C SER A 406 -20.13 -7.30 -16.64
N MET A 407 -18.88 -7.75 -16.57
CA MET A 407 -18.16 -8.37 -17.69
C MET A 407 -18.85 -9.65 -18.22
N ILE A 408 -19.42 -10.47 -17.32
CA ILE A 408 -20.24 -11.63 -17.73
C ILE A 408 -21.49 -11.18 -18.48
N LYS A 409 -22.21 -10.18 -17.94
CA LYS A 409 -23.46 -9.67 -18.56
C LYS A 409 -23.23 -9.05 -19.93
N ASP A 410 -22.09 -8.41 -20.11
CA ASP A 410 -21.71 -7.80 -21.39
C ASP A 410 -21.13 -8.83 -22.38
N GLY A 411 -20.98 -10.09 -21.96
CA GLY A 411 -20.49 -11.18 -22.81
C GLY A 411 -18.98 -11.15 -23.05
N GLU A 412 -18.21 -10.42 -22.27
CA GLU A 412 -16.76 -10.26 -22.40
C GLU A 412 -16.00 -11.49 -21.87
N ILE A 413 -16.50 -12.09 -20.79
CA ILE A 413 -15.93 -13.30 -20.19
C ILE A 413 -16.99 -14.32 -19.81
N SER A 414 -16.61 -15.60 -19.75
CA SER A 414 -17.46 -16.63 -19.17
C SER A 414 -17.50 -16.53 -17.65
N ARG A 415 -18.51 -17.17 -17.00
CA ARG A 415 -18.58 -17.26 -15.55
C ARG A 415 -17.35 -17.96 -14.96
N ASP A 416 -16.89 -19.06 -15.59
CA ASP A 416 -15.71 -19.80 -15.12
C ASP A 416 -14.46 -18.90 -15.15
N ARG A 417 -14.32 -18.09 -16.21
CA ARG A 417 -13.21 -17.13 -16.28
C ARG A 417 -13.32 -16.04 -15.21
N ALA A 418 -14.52 -15.56 -14.91
CA ALA A 418 -14.74 -14.60 -13.82
C ALA A 418 -14.34 -15.18 -12.45
N ILE A 419 -14.68 -16.44 -12.19
CA ILE A 419 -14.27 -17.17 -10.97
C ILE A 419 -12.75 -17.32 -10.90
N GLU A 420 -12.12 -17.64 -12.01
CA GLU A 420 -10.66 -17.72 -12.12
C GLU A 420 -10.02 -16.36 -11.80
N ILE A 421 -10.47 -15.27 -12.45
CA ILE A 421 -9.97 -13.91 -12.22
C ILE A 421 -10.15 -13.49 -10.75
N ALA A 422 -11.28 -13.83 -10.13
CA ALA A 422 -11.49 -13.54 -8.71
C ALA A 422 -10.41 -14.15 -7.82
N ARG A 423 -10.04 -15.42 -8.06
CA ARG A 423 -8.95 -16.09 -7.35
C ARG A 423 -7.58 -15.49 -7.66
N MET A 424 -7.35 -15.14 -8.93
CA MET A 424 -6.11 -14.48 -9.37
C MET A 424 -5.89 -13.20 -8.59
N VAL A 425 -6.85 -12.28 -8.59
CA VAL A 425 -6.75 -10.97 -7.92
C VAL A 425 -6.57 -11.11 -6.42
N LEU A 426 -7.38 -11.96 -5.79
CA LEU A 426 -7.35 -12.09 -4.33
C LEU A 426 -6.12 -12.88 -3.82
N ARG A 427 -5.53 -13.78 -4.63
CA ARG A 427 -4.49 -14.66 -4.12
C ARG A 427 -3.43 -15.07 -5.15
N GLU A 428 -3.82 -15.61 -6.30
CA GLU A 428 -2.92 -16.39 -7.15
C GLU A 428 -1.86 -15.52 -7.83
N ASN A 429 -2.19 -14.27 -8.18
CA ASN A 429 -1.24 -13.32 -8.74
C ASN A 429 -0.11 -13.01 -7.73
N ALA A 430 -0.44 -12.83 -6.45
CA ALA A 430 0.56 -12.65 -5.41
C ALA A 430 1.40 -13.92 -5.23
N VAL A 431 0.79 -15.12 -5.18
CA VAL A 431 1.52 -16.40 -5.10
C VAL A 431 2.55 -16.49 -6.23
N LYS A 432 2.13 -16.18 -7.46
CA LYS A 432 2.99 -16.25 -8.66
C LYS A 432 4.11 -15.20 -8.62
N LEU A 433 3.77 -13.95 -8.30
CA LEU A 433 4.73 -12.84 -8.29
C LEU A 433 5.85 -13.05 -7.26
N TYR A 434 5.49 -13.49 -6.06
CA TYR A 434 6.45 -13.64 -4.95
C TYR A 434 7.01 -15.05 -4.78
N GLY A 435 6.59 -15.99 -5.64
CA GLY A 435 7.12 -17.35 -5.66
C GLY A 435 6.77 -18.17 -4.42
N PHE A 436 5.60 -17.96 -3.82
CA PHE A 436 5.16 -18.77 -2.68
C PHE A 436 4.76 -20.17 -3.16
N LYS A 437 5.07 -21.17 -2.33
CA LYS A 437 4.52 -22.52 -2.56
C LYS A 437 3.03 -22.49 -2.22
N SER A 438 2.22 -22.87 -3.20
CA SER A 438 0.77 -23.06 -3.05
C SER A 438 0.45 -24.18 -2.06
#